data_d0f0c2d47f5d1a8717323b8512de1e13
#
_entry.id   d0f0c2d47f5d1a8717323b8512de1e13
#
_cell.length_a   1.000
_cell.length_b   1.000
_cell.length_c   1.000
_cell.angle_alpha   90.00
_cell.angle_beta   90.00
_cell.angle_gamma   90.00
#
_symmetry.space_group_name_H-M   'P 1'
#
loop_
_entity.id
_entity.type
_entity.pdbx_description
1 polymer ?
#
loop_
_entity_poly.entity_id
_entity_poly.type
_entity_poly.pdbx_seq_one_letter_code
_entity_poly.pdbx_strand_id
1 'polypeptide(L)'
;CIRDSKETRRKHPLLDKYNGSINDALAAERSILEPAKSIADYIIDSSHMTPTDCKNRICEMFLDNPSNALKVHCVSFGFKYGIPNDSDLMFDVRCLPNPFYVEELKQHTGLEAPVRDYVLKWDEARGLEAKLCDLLDYLIPLYRKEGKSQLVISVGCTGGRHRSVVFAELLKDHLEKIGCVATVQH
;
A
#
# COMPACT_ATOMS: atom_id res chain seq x y z
N CYS A 1 17.36 2.87 -22.65
CA CYS A 1 17.01 4.05 -23.46
C CYS A 1 18.29 4.82 -23.83
N ILE A 2 18.39 5.39 -25.05
CA ILE A 2 19.59 6.14 -25.52
C ILE A 2 19.92 7.29 -24.57
N ARG A 3 18.91 7.95 -24.02
CA ARG A 3 19.06 9.05 -23.05
C ARG A 3 19.71 8.56 -21.77
N ASP A 4 19.25 7.46 -21.20
CA ASP A 4 19.78 6.90 -19.96
C ASP A 4 21.23 6.41 -20.14
N SER A 5 21.54 5.81 -21.28
CA SER A 5 22.90 5.36 -21.59
C SER A 5 23.89 6.53 -21.74
N LYS A 6 23.41 7.74 -22.10
CA LYS A 6 24.24 8.97 -22.17
C LYS A 6 24.36 9.68 -20.82
N GLU A 7 23.36 9.53 -19.93
CA GLU A 7 23.28 10.21 -18.64
C GLU A 7 23.84 9.37 -17.49
N THR A 8 23.95 8.03 -17.66
CA THR A 8 24.51 7.16 -16.62
C THR A 8 26.02 7.32 -16.49
N ARG A 9 26.53 7.28 -15.27
CA ARG A 9 27.97 7.26 -14.97
C ARG A 9 28.63 5.91 -15.30
N ARG A 10 27.87 4.89 -15.70
CA ARG A 10 28.38 3.57 -16.03
C ARG A 10 28.74 3.50 -17.51
N LYS A 11 29.93 2.98 -17.80
CA LYS A 11 30.41 2.78 -19.16
C LYS A 11 29.54 1.72 -19.85
N HIS A 12 29.13 1.98 -21.10
CA HIS A 12 28.37 1.01 -21.88
C HIS A 12 29.26 -0.22 -22.20
N PRO A 13 28.79 -1.47 -22.03
CA PRO A 13 29.62 -2.67 -22.17
C PRO A 13 30.29 -2.82 -23.52
N LEU A 14 29.70 -2.34 -24.60
CA LEU A 14 30.21 -2.43 -25.94
C LEU A 14 31.04 -1.20 -26.37
N LEU A 15 31.22 -0.19 -25.54
CA LEU A 15 31.83 1.07 -25.88
C LEU A 15 33.28 0.90 -26.36
N ASP A 16 34.03 0.00 -25.72
CA ASP A 16 35.44 -0.25 -26.08
C ASP A 16 35.61 -0.92 -27.44
N LYS A 17 34.62 -1.69 -27.91
CA LYS A 17 34.63 -2.34 -29.21
C LYS A 17 34.36 -1.36 -30.37
N TYR A 18 33.78 -0.20 -30.08
CA TYR A 18 33.36 0.78 -31.07
C TYR A 18 34.03 2.14 -30.86
N ASN A 19 35.29 2.14 -30.45
CA ASN A 19 36.16 3.32 -30.35
C ASN A 19 35.54 4.49 -29.54
N GLY A 20 34.74 4.17 -28.52
CA GLY A 20 34.08 5.17 -27.68
C GLY A 20 32.80 5.78 -28.27
N SER A 21 32.34 5.33 -29.43
CA SER A 21 31.09 5.80 -30.02
C SER A 21 29.89 5.13 -29.37
N ILE A 22 29.13 5.88 -28.57
CA ILE A 22 27.89 5.40 -27.91
C ILE A 22 26.83 5.02 -28.96
N ASN A 23 26.70 5.75 -30.04
CA ASN A 23 25.71 5.47 -31.08
C ASN A 23 25.97 4.14 -31.77
N ASP A 24 27.24 3.84 -32.10
CA ASP A 24 27.65 2.58 -32.75
C ASP A 24 27.51 1.40 -31.76
N ALA A 25 27.86 1.61 -30.49
CA ALA A 25 27.67 0.60 -29.45
C ALA A 25 26.17 0.25 -29.24
N LEU A 26 25.28 1.24 -29.25
CA LEU A 26 23.84 1.02 -29.16
C LEU A 26 23.24 0.37 -30.43
N ALA A 27 23.73 0.73 -31.60
CA ALA A 27 23.36 0.08 -32.87
C ALA A 27 23.72 -1.40 -32.86
N ALA A 28 24.95 -1.72 -32.42
CA ALA A 28 25.42 -3.09 -32.27
C ALA A 28 24.62 -3.87 -31.21
N GLU A 29 24.31 -3.28 -30.08
CA GLU A 29 23.46 -3.90 -29.06
C GLU A 29 22.05 -4.25 -29.60
N ARG A 30 21.45 -3.33 -30.37
CA ARG A 30 20.16 -3.59 -31.03
C ARG A 30 20.23 -4.74 -32.00
N SER A 31 21.33 -4.81 -32.80
CA SER A 31 21.52 -5.90 -33.73
C SER A 31 21.73 -7.25 -33.04
N ILE A 32 22.38 -7.27 -31.88
CA ILE A 32 22.54 -8.46 -31.03
C ILE A 32 21.19 -8.92 -30.46
N LEU A 33 20.32 -7.98 -30.11
CA LEU A 33 19.02 -8.27 -29.51
C LEU A 33 17.90 -8.58 -30.53
N GLU A 34 18.10 -8.30 -31.82
CA GLU A 34 17.06 -8.52 -32.83
C GLU A 34 16.58 -9.97 -32.92
N PRO A 35 17.41 -11.02 -32.81
CA PRO A 35 16.93 -12.40 -32.74
C PRO A 35 16.09 -12.69 -31.53
N ALA A 36 16.40 -12.10 -30.38
CA ALA A 36 15.58 -12.23 -29.17
C ALA A 36 14.23 -11.52 -29.32
N LYS A 37 14.20 -10.37 -29.99
CA LYS A 37 12.99 -9.60 -30.28
C LYS A 37 12.04 -10.37 -31.21
N SER A 38 12.58 -11.11 -32.17
CA SER A 38 11.77 -11.88 -33.13
C SER A 38 11.06 -13.09 -32.52
N ILE A 39 11.53 -13.60 -31.38
CA ILE A 39 10.92 -14.74 -30.66
C ILE A 39 10.23 -14.33 -29.36
N ALA A 40 10.23 -13.05 -29.03
CA ALA A 40 9.60 -12.54 -27.81
C ALA A 40 8.08 -12.51 -27.98
N ASP A 41 7.35 -13.07 -27.01
CA ASP A 41 5.90 -12.99 -26.95
C ASP A 41 5.40 -11.57 -26.70
N TYR A 42 6.20 -10.77 -25.96
CA TYR A 42 5.86 -9.39 -25.61
C TYR A 42 7.06 -8.47 -25.75
N ILE A 43 6.83 -7.29 -26.31
CA ILE A 43 7.81 -6.22 -26.43
C ILE A 43 7.23 -4.95 -25.81
N ILE A 44 7.91 -4.38 -24.81
CA ILE A 44 7.50 -3.15 -24.16
C ILE A 44 8.50 -2.05 -24.50
N ASP A 45 8.05 -1.03 -25.23
CA ASP A 45 8.82 0.19 -25.44
C ASP A 45 8.57 1.16 -24.28
N SER A 46 9.58 1.29 -23.41
CA SER A 46 9.51 2.16 -22.23
C SER A 46 10.04 3.58 -22.49
N SER A 47 10.30 3.97 -23.74
CA SER A 47 10.98 5.23 -24.08
C SER A 47 10.25 6.49 -23.60
N HIS A 48 8.94 6.44 -23.45
CA HIS A 48 8.09 7.55 -22.99
C HIS A 48 7.26 7.21 -21.75
N MET A 49 7.60 6.12 -21.07
CA MET A 49 6.90 5.67 -19.87
C MET A 49 7.63 6.14 -18.61
N THR A 50 6.86 6.54 -17.60
CA THR A 50 7.39 6.66 -16.24
C THR A 50 7.60 5.26 -15.64
N PRO A 51 8.40 5.09 -14.57
CA PRO A 51 8.52 3.81 -13.88
C PRO A 51 7.15 3.23 -13.46
N THR A 52 6.22 4.09 -13.06
CA THR A 52 4.84 3.70 -12.70
C THR A 52 4.07 3.18 -13.91
N ASP A 53 4.15 3.86 -15.06
CA ASP A 53 3.47 3.43 -16.29
C ASP A 53 4.02 2.08 -16.77
N CYS A 54 5.35 1.90 -16.71
CA CYS A 54 5.99 0.65 -17.09
C CYS A 54 5.56 -0.51 -16.19
N LYS A 55 5.51 -0.28 -14.86
CA LYS A 55 4.98 -1.26 -13.89
C LYS A 55 3.53 -1.61 -14.20
N ASN A 56 2.66 -0.61 -14.40
CA ASN A 56 1.25 -0.82 -14.70
C ASN A 56 1.08 -1.63 -15.99
N ARG A 57 1.84 -1.29 -17.04
CA ARG A 57 1.80 -2.01 -18.31
C ARG A 57 2.21 -3.48 -18.19
N ILE A 58 3.25 -3.77 -17.39
CA ILE A 58 3.67 -5.15 -17.10
C ILE A 58 2.55 -5.89 -16.33
N CYS A 59 1.98 -5.24 -15.31
CA CYS A 59 0.88 -5.83 -14.54
C CYS A 59 -0.35 -6.14 -15.42
N GLU A 60 -0.74 -5.24 -16.31
CA GLU A 60 -1.85 -5.45 -17.26
C GLU A 60 -1.61 -6.63 -18.20
N MET A 61 -0.36 -6.87 -18.62
CA MET A 61 -0.02 -7.92 -19.59
C MET A 61 0.06 -9.32 -18.96
N PHE A 62 0.49 -9.42 -17.70
CA PHE A 62 0.86 -10.70 -17.10
C PHE A 62 -0.01 -11.11 -15.89
N LEU A 63 -0.89 -10.24 -15.42
CA LEU A 63 -1.78 -10.56 -14.31
C LEU A 63 -3.21 -10.68 -14.85
N ASP A 64 -3.78 -11.87 -14.78
CA ASP A 64 -5.19 -12.17 -15.14
C ASP A 64 -6.20 -11.36 -14.30
N ASN A 65 -5.72 -10.82 -13.20
CA ASN A 65 -6.35 -9.75 -12.45
C ASN A 65 -5.31 -8.65 -12.33
N PRO A 66 -5.48 -7.50 -12.96
CA PRO A 66 -4.66 -6.34 -12.65
C PRO A 66 -5.05 -5.88 -11.24
N SER A 67 -4.68 -6.69 -10.26
CA SER A 67 -4.73 -6.24 -8.89
C SER A 67 -3.59 -5.23 -8.70
N ASN A 68 -3.75 -4.06 -9.34
CA ASN A 68 -3.35 -2.79 -8.76
C ASN A 68 -4.16 -2.60 -7.47
N ALA A 69 -4.54 -3.72 -6.84
CA ALA A 69 -5.22 -3.77 -5.58
C ALA A 69 -4.22 -3.27 -4.56
N LEU A 70 -4.39 -2.01 -4.23
CA LEU A 70 -3.74 -1.41 -3.08
C LEU A 70 -3.95 -2.37 -1.90
N LYS A 71 -2.87 -2.95 -1.40
CA LYS A 71 -2.90 -3.79 -0.19
C LYS A 71 -2.93 -2.87 1.00
N VAL A 72 -3.93 -3.02 1.86
CA VAL A 72 -4.08 -2.19 3.05
C VAL A 72 -3.83 -3.03 4.29
N HIS A 73 -2.91 -2.59 5.14
CA HIS A 73 -2.62 -3.21 6.42
C HIS A 73 -3.17 -2.33 7.54
N CYS A 74 -4.21 -2.80 8.21
CA CYS A 74 -4.74 -2.16 9.42
C CYS A 74 -3.96 -2.68 10.63
N VAL A 75 -3.43 -1.77 11.44
CA VAL A 75 -2.64 -2.13 12.63
C VAL A 75 -3.25 -1.51 13.87
N SER A 76 -3.61 -2.29 14.87
CA SER A 76 -3.98 -1.73 16.17
C SER A 76 -2.76 -1.63 17.07
N PHE A 77 -2.60 -0.51 17.77
CA PHE A 77 -1.47 -0.31 18.68
C PHE A 77 -1.85 0.42 19.97
N GLY A 78 -0.97 0.32 20.95
CA GLY A 78 -1.07 1.05 22.21
C GLY A 78 -0.03 2.16 22.29
N PHE A 79 -0.46 3.41 22.45
CA PHE A 79 0.45 4.56 22.61
C PHE A 79 1.48 4.37 23.73
N LYS A 80 1.14 3.61 24.78
CA LYS A 80 2.07 3.31 25.87
C LYS A 80 3.29 2.45 25.43
N TYR A 81 3.22 1.79 24.29
CA TYR A 81 4.31 0.96 23.76
C TYR A 81 5.08 1.63 22.62
N GLY A 82 4.66 2.81 22.23
CA GLY A 82 5.24 3.55 21.10
C GLY A 82 4.32 3.59 19.89
N ILE A 83 4.73 4.39 18.92
CA ILE A 83 3.99 4.63 17.68
C ILE A 83 4.65 3.78 16.58
N PRO A 84 3.89 3.04 15.75
CA PRO A 84 4.43 2.35 14.59
C PRO A 84 5.10 3.36 13.62
N ASN A 85 6.34 3.08 13.20
CA ASN A 85 7.12 3.99 12.36
C ASN A 85 6.76 3.95 10.87
N ASP A 86 6.07 2.90 10.45
CA ASP A 86 5.70 2.60 9.06
C ASP A 86 4.26 2.98 8.70
N SER A 87 3.57 3.72 9.58
CA SER A 87 2.19 4.14 9.38
C SER A 87 2.09 5.26 8.35
N ASP A 88 1.28 5.06 7.33
CA ASP A 88 0.90 6.11 6.36
C ASP A 88 -0.23 6.98 6.90
N LEU A 89 -1.22 6.34 7.55
CA LEU A 89 -2.33 7.02 8.23
C LEU A 89 -2.37 6.53 9.68
N MET A 90 -2.62 7.47 10.59
CA MET A 90 -2.72 7.15 12.02
C MET A 90 -3.94 7.81 12.64
N PHE A 91 -4.76 7.00 13.33
CA PHE A 91 -5.96 7.47 14.00
C PHE A 91 -5.90 7.20 15.50
N ASP A 92 -6.15 8.24 16.28
CA ASP A 92 -6.22 8.17 17.74
C ASP A 92 -7.68 8.02 18.18
N VAL A 93 -8.01 6.87 18.79
CA VAL A 93 -9.35 6.58 19.30
C VAL A 93 -9.46 6.68 20.83
N ARG A 94 -8.50 7.36 21.49
CA ARG A 94 -8.54 7.58 22.92
C ARG A 94 -9.66 8.52 23.39
N CYS A 95 -10.18 9.34 22.47
CA CYS A 95 -11.34 10.20 22.73
C CYS A 95 -12.64 9.44 23.06
N LEU A 96 -12.70 8.15 22.71
CA LEU A 96 -13.88 7.31 22.96
C LEU A 96 -13.90 6.74 24.39
N PRO A 97 -15.09 6.41 24.92
CA PRO A 97 -15.24 5.75 26.22
C PRO A 97 -14.38 4.49 26.34
N ASN A 98 -13.74 4.33 27.50
CA ASN A 98 -12.73 3.30 27.68
C ASN A 98 -13.30 2.05 28.37
N PRO A 99 -13.35 0.89 27.68
CA PRO A 99 -13.84 -0.37 28.28
C PRO A 99 -13.04 -0.82 29.51
N PHE A 100 -11.79 -0.37 29.65
CA PHE A 100 -10.94 -0.71 30.80
C PHE A 100 -11.54 -0.34 32.16
N TYR A 101 -12.43 0.65 32.21
CA TYR A 101 -13.09 1.07 33.44
C TYR A 101 -14.35 0.26 33.77
N VAL A 102 -14.72 -0.70 32.92
CA VAL A 102 -15.78 -1.67 33.17
C VAL A 102 -15.13 -2.98 33.59
N GLU A 103 -15.37 -3.43 34.82
CA GLU A 103 -14.65 -4.55 35.43
C GLU A 103 -14.79 -5.83 34.60
N GLU A 104 -15.99 -6.09 34.08
CA GLU A 104 -16.30 -7.27 33.24
C GLU A 104 -15.58 -7.25 31.88
N LEU A 105 -15.20 -6.05 31.39
CA LEU A 105 -14.55 -5.90 30.07
C LEU A 105 -13.04 -5.74 30.14
N LYS A 106 -12.51 -5.46 31.31
CA LYS A 106 -11.10 -5.10 31.52
C LYS A 106 -10.11 -6.15 31.00
N GLN A 107 -10.44 -7.43 31.15
CA GLN A 107 -9.60 -8.56 30.76
C GLN A 107 -9.84 -9.02 29.31
N HIS A 108 -10.93 -8.62 28.71
CA HIS A 108 -11.31 -8.96 27.34
C HIS A 108 -10.56 -8.12 26.29
N THR A 109 -10.70 -8.48 25.04
CA THR A 109 -10.08 -7.78 23.90
C THR A 109 -11.13 -7.19 22.97
N GLY A 110 -10.76 -6.27 22.09
CA GLY A 110 -11.65 -5.71 21.10
C GLY A 110 -12.17 -6.70 20.05
N LEU A 111 -11.58 -7.90 19.96
CA LEU A 111 -12.08 -8.99 19.13
C LEU A 111 -13.36 -9.62 19.69
N GLU A 112 -13.60 -9.48 20.98
CA GLU A 112 -14.70 -10.11 21.67
C GLU A 112 -15.96 -9.21 21.62
N ALA A 113 -17.11 -9.83 21.34
CA ALA A 113 -18.38 -9.13 21.17
C ALA A 113 -18.73 -8.18 22.32
N PRO A 114 -18.57 -8.53 23.62
CA PRO A 114 -18.91 -7.62 24.71
C PRO A 114 -18.14 -6.29 24.67
N VAL A 115 -16.85 -6.33 24.29
CA VAL A 115 -16.01 -5.13 24.17
C VAL A 115 -16.42 -4.31 22.94
N ARG A 116 -16.63 -4.99 21.80
CA ARG A 116 -17.05 -4.35 20.55
C ARG A 116 -18.40 -3.64 20.75
N ASP A 117 -19.37 -4.33 21.34
CA ASP A 117 -20.70 -3.79 21.59
C ASP A 117 -20.66 -2.60 22.56
N TYR A 118 -19.80 -2.66 23.59
CA TYR A 118 -19.58 -1.53 24.48
C TYR A 118 -18.98 -0.32 23.76
N VAL A 119 -17.97 -0.53 22.90
CA VAL A 119 -17.33 0.58 22.17
C VAL A 119 -18.31 1.21 21.18
N LEU A 120 -19.10 0.40 20.47
CA LEU A 120 -19.98 0.85 19.40
C LEU A 120 -21.36 1.29 19.85
N LYS A 121 -21.70 1.14 21.13
CA LYS A 121 -23.00 1.64 21.64
C LYS A 121 -23.11 3.16 21.67
N TRP A 122 -21.97 3.86 21.65
CA TRP A 122 -21.89 5.31 21.77
C TRP A 122 -22.01 6.00 20.41
N ASP A 123 -22.76 7.09 20.35
CA ASP A 123 -22.95 7.85 19.11
C ASP A 123 -21.65 8.48 18.62
N GLU A 124 -20.75 8.87 19.53
CA GLU A 124 -19.42 9.37 19.21
C GLU A 124 -18.57 8.33 18.48
N ALA A 125 -18.67 7.05 18.87
CA ALA A 125 -17.94 5.96 18.24
C ALA A 125 -18.47 5.70 16.82
N ARG A 126 -19.79 5.66 16.65
CA ARG A 126 -20.42 5.51 15.32
C ARG A 126 -20.15 6.71 14.43
N GLY A 127 -20.19 7.92 15.00
CA GLY A 127 -19.84 9.13 14.27
C GLY A 127 -18.39 9.16 13.81
N LEU A 128 -17.46 8.68 14.64
CA LEU A 128 -16.05 8.56 14.26
C LEU A 128 -15.85 7.48 13.19
N GLU A 129 -16.46 6.29 13.35
CA GLU A 129 -16.45 5.22 12.34
C GLU A 129 -16.89 5.76 10.97
N ALA A 130 -18.06 6.40 10.91
CA ALA A 130 -18.60 6.93 9.65
C ALA A 130 -17.64 7.94 8.99
N LYS A 131 -17.01 8.84 9.76
CA LYS A 131 -16.07 9.82 9.25
C LYS A 131 -14.76 9.18 8.78
N LEU A 132 -14.26 8.14 9.45
CA LEU A 132 -13.09 7.42 9.02
C LEU A 132 -13.34 6.62 7.75
N CYS A 133 -14.48 5.97 7.64
CA CYS A 133 -14.89 5.27 6.42
C CYS A 133 -15.02 6.23 5.22
N ASP A 134 -15.70 7.36 5.39
CA ASP A 134 -15.83 8.40 4.36
C ASP A 134 -14.46 8.95 3.92
N LEU A 135 -13.57 9.20 4.89
CA LEU A 135 -12.21 9.63 4.59
C LEU A 135 -11.44 8.57 3.78
N LEU A 136 -11.56 7.30 4.12
CA LEU A 136 -10.90 6.21 3.40
C LEU A 136 -11.50 6.01 2.00
N ASP A 137 -12.82 6.12 1.84
CA ASP A 137 -13.49 6.10 0.54
C ASP A 137 -12.96 7.20 -0.40
N TYR A 138 -12.63 8.36 0.15
CA TYR A 138 -12.00 9.45 -0.59
C TYR A 138 -10.50 9.20 -0.88
N LEU A 139 -9.73 8.73 0.09
CA LEU A 139 -8.27 8.59 -0.04
C LEU A 139 -7.82 7.37 -0.85
N ILE A 140 -8.52 6.23 -0.75
CA ILE A 140 -8.13 4.99 -1.43
C ILE A 140 -8.00 5.15 -2.95
N PRO A 141 -8.95 5.78 -3.66
CA PRO A 141 -8.80 6.05 -5.09
C PRO A 141 -7.59 6.94 -5.43
N LEU A 142 -7.26 7.90 -4.56
CA LEU A 142 -6.11 8.80 -4.74
C LEU A 142 -4.79 8.05 -4.60
N TYR A 143 -4.65 7.18 -3.59
CA TYR A 143 -3.46 6.33 -3.42
C TYR A 143 -3.30 5.33 -4.58
N ARG A 144 -4.40 4.75 -5.08
CA ARG A 144 -4.36 3.91 -6.28
C ARG A 144 -3.87 4.68 -7.51
N LYS A 145 -4.35 5.91 -7.71
CA LYS A 145 -3.96 6.77 -8.82
C LYS A 145 -2.49 7.19 -8.73
N GLU A 146 -1.97 7.41 -7.53
CA GLU A 146 -0.56 7.70 -7.27
C GLU A 146 0.34 6.49 -7.53
N GLY A 147 -0.23 5.28 -7.61
CA GLY A 147 0.52 4.03 -7.85
C GLY A 147 1.06 3.38 -6.58
N LYS A 148 0.53 3.75 -5.41
CA LYS A 148 0.89 3.14 -4.13
C LYS A 148 0.43 1.68 -4.11
N SER A 149 1.35 0.75 -3.83
CA SER A 149 1.07 -0.69 -3.81
C SER A 149 0.66 -1.20 -2.42
N GLN A 150 1.02 -0.46 -1.37
CA GLN A 150 0.74 -0.81 0.03
C GLN A 150 0.41 0.45 0.82
N LEU A 151 -0.56 0.35 1.73
CA LEU A 151 -0.96 1.41 2.65
C LEU A 151 -1.06 0.81 4.06
N VAL A 152 -0.42 1.45 5.02
CA VAL A 152 -0.49 1.07 6.43
C VAL A 152 -1.36 2.06 7.19
N ILE A 153 -2.46 1.57 7.77
CA ILE A 153 -3.39 2.37 8.57
C ILE A 153 -3.30 1.91 10.01
N SER A 154 -2.79 2.77 10.89
CA SER A 154 -2.62 2.46 12.30
C SER A 154 -3.71 3.11 13.15
N VAL A 155 -4.31 2.34 14.05
CA VAL A 155 -5.31 2.81 15.00
C VAL A 155 -4.77 2.65 16.40
N GLY A 156 -4.68 3.76 17.15
CA GLY A 156 -4.09 3.78 18.49
C GLY A 156 -5.08 4.04 19.61
N CYS A 157 -5.00 3.25 20.69
CA CYS A 157 -5.60 3.59 21.97
C CYS A 157 -4.53 3.53 23.07
N THR A 158 -4.87 3.75 24.33
CA THR A 158 -3.88 3.79 25.41
C THR A 158 -3.08 2.49 25.51
N GLY A 159 -3.76 1.35 25.57
CA GLY A 159 -3.15 0.02 25.78
C GLY A 159 -3.11 -0.88 24.55
N GLY A 160 -3.69 -0.48 23.41
CA GLY A 160 -3.71 -1.32 22.19
C GLY A 160 -4.62 -2.55 22.24
N ARG A 161 -5.47 -2.70 23.26
CA ARG A 161 -6.20 -3.95 23.51
C ARG A 161 -7.70 -3.90 23.23
N HIS A 162 -8.33 -2.75 23.38
CA HIS A 162 -9.80 -2.60 23.29
C HIS A 162 -10.22 -1.79 22.07
N ARG A 163 -10.32 -0.45 22.21
CA ARG A 163 -10.86 0.48 21.21
C ARG A 163 -10.09 0.43 19.87
N SER A 164 -8.76 0.39 19.91
CA SER A 164 -7.94 0.31 18.70
C SER A 164 -8.17 -0.98 17.93
N VAL A 165 -8.33 -2.11 18.64
CA VAL A 165 -8.63 -3.41 18.02
C VAL A 165 -9.98 -3.36 17.32
N VAL A 166 -11.04 -2.87 18.01
CA VAL A 166 -12.38 -2.73 17.43
C VAL A 166 -12.33 -1.90 16.14
N PHE A 167 -11.69 -0.73 16.18
CA PHE A 167 -11.63 0.16 15.02
C PHE A 167 -10.75 -0.37 13.90
N ALA A 168 -9.64 -1.07 14.19
CA ALA A 168 -8.83 -1.71 13.16
C ALA A 168 -9.62 -2.78 12.39
N GLU A 169 -10.42 -3.59 13.09
CA GLU A 169 -11.30 -4.57 12.46
C GLU A 169 -12.39 -3.90 11.62
N LEU A 170 -13.07 -2.86 12.14
CA LEU A 170 -14.08 -2.12 11.38
C LEU A 170 -13.54 -1.51 10.10
N LEU A 171 -12.35 -0.89 10.15
CA LEU A 171 -11.71 -0.31 8.97
C LEU A 171 -11.30 -1.40 7.97
N LYS A 172 -10.76 -2.53 8.43
CA LYS A 172 -10.45 -3.68 7.58
C LYS A 172 -11.71 -4.20 6.87
N ASP A 173 -12.82 -4.40 7.61
CA ASP A 173 -14.08 -4.88 7.04
C ASP A 173 -14.68 -3.89 6.04
N HIS A 174 -14.55 -2.59 6.28
CA HIS A 174 -14.97 -1.54 5.35
C HIS A 174 -14.14 -1.56 4.07
N LEU A 175 -12.82 -1.64 4.20
CA LEU A 175 -11.88 -1.67 3.07
C LEU A 175 -12.11 -2.90 2.18
N GLU A 176 -12.42 -4.06 2.74
CA GLU A 176 -12.79 -5.25 1.96
C GLU A 176 -14.09 -5.04 1.19
N LYS A 177 -15.10 -4.40 1.77
CA LYS A 177 -16.39 -4.08 1.10
C LYS A 177 -16.20 -3.16 -0.11
N ILE A 178 -15.24 -2.24 -0.07
CA ILE A 178 -14.91 -1.35 -1.21
C ILE A 178 -13.86 -1.95 -2.16
N GLY A 179 -13.59 -3.25 -2.06
CA GLY A 179 -12.74 -3.99 -3.00
C GLY A 179 -11.23 -3.80 -2.81
N CYS A 180 -10.78 -3.51 -1.58
CA CYS A 180 -9.38 -3.56 -1.21
C CYS A 180 -8.99 -4.96 -0.72
N VAL A 181 -7.73 -5.34 -0.93
CA VAL A 181 -7.13 -6.46 -0.23
C VAL A 181 -6.66 -5.94 1.12
N ALA A 182 -7.42 -6.20 2.18
CA ALA A 182 -7.12 -5.70 3.51
C ALA A 182 -6.69 -6.83 4.46
N THR A 183 -5.77 -6.52 5.37
CA THR A 183 -5.33 -7.39 6.46
C THR A 183 -5.31 -6.60 7.76
N VAL A 184 -5.38 -7.28 8.89
CA VAL A 184 -5.32 -6.65 10.21
C VAL A 184 -4.27 -7.33 11.09
N GLN A 185 -3.62 -6.54 11.94
CA GLN A 185 -2.65 -6.99 12.95
C GLN A 185 -2.90 -6.28 14.27
N HIS A 186 -2.78 -7.04 15.37
CA HIS A 186 -2.95 -6.54 16.74
C HIS A 186 -1.71 -6.70 17.58
#